data_3daac6484c3359676ca69d862eff7110
#
_entry.id   3daac6484c3359676ca69d862eff7110
#
_cell.length_a   1.000
_cell.length_b   1.000
_cell.length_c   1.000
_cell.angle_alpha   90.00
_cell.angle_beta   90.00
_cell.angle_gamma   90.00
#
_symmetry.space_group_name_H-M   'P 1'
#
loop_
_entity.id
_entity.type
_entity.pdbx_description
1 polymer ?
#
loop_
_entity_poly.entity_id
_entity_poly.type
_entity_poly.pdbx_seq_one_letter_code
_entity_poly.pdbx_strand_id
1 'polypeptide(L)'
;MISGTRYRLTMEIARQSQLSQDIARAQSDISSGKRLQTPSDDPAASARVAEIRRTQANQAVWASNVEAASALAAQVDTTLTGVGTAIDRARELMLAASSGTLADSDRAAIAVELRGIAEDIHSFAATTDSRGYPLFPAGEALEIPIAKSVRVAATCSRSVVFDTVQTADGPMSLSQIISAAADAIALPERVARTEASTTALAAIEEAGQHVSSVRGEHGVRAARIDGIRERLVATGLLLEEERGALEGTDLGATVATVNAKMRTLQAAQATFARVNRSTLFDLLG
;
A
#
# COMPACT_ATOMS: atom_id res chain seq x y z
N MET A 1 47.35 47.10 37.99
CA MET A 1 47.62 46.36 36.71
C MET A 1 47.29 44.86 36.76
N ILE A 2 47.40 44.15 37.89
CA ILE A 2 47.21 42.72 38.05
C ILE A 2 45.74 42.26 37.76
N SER A 3 44.73 43.06 38.09
CA SER A 3 43.34 42.77 37.86
C SER A 3 42.95 42.74 36.35
N GLY A 4 43.52 43.62 35.54
CA GLY A 4 43.29 43.69 34.11
C GLY A 4 43.86 42.47 33.32
N THR A 5 45.02 41.99 33.81
CA THR A 5 45.65 40.81 33.16
C THR A 5 44.89 39.51 33.48
N ARG A 6 44.42 39.36 34.75
CA ARG A 6 43.56 38.18 35.11
C ARG A 6 42.27 38.21 34.37
N TYR A 7 41.62 39.35 34.20
CA TYR A 7 40.37 39.45 33.44
C TYR A 7 40.55 39.02 31.94
N ARG A 8 41.61 39.53 31.29
CA ARG A 8 41.93 39.11 29.91
C ARG A 8 42.21 37.61 29.78
N LEU A 9 42.92 37.03 30.73
CA LEU A 9 43.23 35.62 30.80
C LEU A 9 41.94 34.79 30.88
N THR A 10 41.02 35.14 31.78
CA THR A 10 39.73 34.45 31.95
C THR A 10 38.88 34.54 30.69
N MET A 11 38.81 35.71 30.05
CA MET A 11 38.07 35.90 28.80
C MET A 11 38.65 35.08 27.64
N GLU A 12 40.00 34.98 27.54
CA GLU A 12 40.62 34.18 26.49
C GLU A 12 40.41 32.67 26.70
N ILE A 13 40.51 32.19 27.96
CA ILE A 13 40.18 30.80 28.29
C ILE A 13 38.71 30.47 27.96
N ALA A 14 37.78 31.37 28.31
CA ALA A 14 36.38 31.21 28.00
C ALA A 14 36.15 31.13 26.49
N ARG A 15 36.80 31.97 25.69
CA ARG A 15 36.74 31.99 24.23
C ARG A 15 37.28 30.68 23.62
N GLN A 16 38.42 30.19 24.12
CA GLN A 16 38.98 28.91 23.64
C GLN A 16 38.12 27.74 24.02
N SER A 17 37.53 27.74 25.23
CA SER A 17 36.55 26.71 25.64
C SER A 17 35.32 26.69 24.75
N GLN A 18 34.75 27.87 24.44
CA GLN A 18 33.60 27.99 23.53
C GLN A 18 33.95 27.47 22.13
N LEU A 19 35.13 27.85 21.61
CA LEU A 19 35.57 27.39 20.29
C LEU A 19 35.77 25.86 20.23
N SER A 20 36.28 25.27 21.31
CA SER A 20 36.43 23.83 21.45
C SER A 20 35.07 23.11 21.50
N GLN A 21 34.08 23.67 22.22
CA GLN A 21 32.71 23.14 22.26
C GLN A 21 32.05 23.22 20.88
N ASP A 22 32.21 24.33 20.16
CA ASP A 22 31.67 24.50 18.81
C ASP A 22 32.27 23.48 17.82
N ILE A 23 33.59 23.19 17.94
CA ILE A 23 34.26 22.19 17.13
C ILE A 23 33.69 20.81 17.45
N ALA A 24 33.57 20.45 18.72
CA ALA A 24 33.02 19.17 19.15
C ALA A 24 31.57 18.98 18.67
N ARG A 25 30.73 20.03 18.72
CA ARG A 25 29.39 20.02 18.20
C ARG A 25 29.35 19.77 16.68
N ALA A 26 30.13 20.55 15.93
CA ALA A 26 30.20 20.40 14.47
C ALA A 26 30.76 19.01 14.06
N GLN A 27 31.67 18.43 14.84
CA GLN A 27 32.12 17.04 14.63
C GLN A 27 30.99 16.01 14.89
N SER A 28 30.16 16.25 15.90
CA SER A 28 28.97 15.44 16.16
C SER A 28 27.97 15.54 15.02
N ASP A 29 27.75 16.73 14.47
CA ASP A 29 26.87 16.97 13.33
C ASP A 29 27.37 16.22 12.06
N ILE A 30 28.68 16.24 11.82
CA ILE A 30 29.32 15.48 10.74
C ILE A 30 29.12 13.97 10.94
N SER A 31 29.36 13.48 12.16
CA SER A 31 29.28 12.06 12.47
C SER A 31 27.87 11.50 12.39
N SER A 32 26.88 12.29 12.82
CA SER A 32 25.45 11.89 12.78
C SER A 32 24.79 12.20 11.44
N GLY A 33 25.36 13.09 10.62
CA GLY A 33 24.73 13.65 9.44
C GLY A 33 23.56 14.59 9.75
N LYS A 34 23.36 14.95 11.03
CA LYS A 34 22.22 15.73 11.51
C LYS A 34 22.66 16.99 12.25
N ARG A 35 22.11 18.11 11.83
CA ARG A 35 22.24 19.40 12.50
C ARG A 35 21.32 19.51 13.73
N LEU A 36 20.14 18.90 13.62
CA LEU A 36 19.09 18.88 14.64
C LEU A 36 19.27 17.63 15.52
N GLN A 37 19.96 17.76 16.64
CA GLN A 37 20.19 16.66 17.59
C GLN A 37 19.22 16.73 18.77
N THR A 38 18.94 17.95 19.24
CA THR A 38 18.03 18.19 20.37
C THR A 38 16.96 19.22 20.00
N PRO A 39 15.76 19.17 20.62
CA PRO A 39 14.70 20.17 20.36
C PRO A 39 15.12 21.61 20.66
N SER A 40 16.12 21.81 21.51
CA SER A 40 16.66 23.14 21.87
C SER A 40 17.53 23.74 20.76
N ASP A 41 18.01 22.96 19.80
CA ASP A 41 18.85 23.46 18.71
C ASP A 41 18.06 24.36 17.75
N ASP A 42 16.83 23.95 17.42
CA ASP A 42 15.86 24.73 16.65
C ASP A 42 14.44 24.22 17.00
N PRO A 43 13.77 24.90 17.96
CA PRO A 43 12.45 24.48 18.42
C PRO A 43 11.39 24.43 17.32
N ALA A 44 11.47 25.37 16.34
CA ALA A 44 10.51 25.43 15.24
C ALA A 44 10.69 24.25 14.27
N ALA A 45 11.94 24.00 13.84
CA ALA A 45 12.26 22.86 12.99
C ALA A 45 11.96 21.54 13.71
N SER A 46 12.27 21.42 15.01
CA SER A 46 11.98 20.21 15.80
C SER A 46 10.47 19.93 15.90
N ALA A 47 9.65 20.96 16.09
CA ALA A 47 8.19 20.82 16.09
C ALA A 47 7.69 20.32 14.72
N ARG A 48 8.21 20.86 13.62
CA ARG A 48 7.84 20.45 12.26
C ARG A 48 8.29 19.01 11.98
N VAL A 49 9.50 18.62 12.36
CA VAL A 49 9.99 17.23 12.24
C VAL A 49 9.11 16.27 13.03
N ALA A 50 8.67 16.64 14.24
CA ALA A 50 7.76 15.81 15.03
C ALA A 50 6.40 15.63 14.34
N GLU A 51 5.87 16.65 13.67
CA GLU A 51 4.66 16.58 12.86
C GLU A 51 4.84 15.66 11.63
N ILE A 52 5.95 15.82 10.91
CA ILE A 52 6.30 14.97 9.76
C ILE A 52 6.36 13.51 10.20
N ARG A 53 7.05 13.19 11.28
CA ARG A 53 7.17 11.82 11.80
C ARG A 53 5.81 11.21 12.15
N ARG A 54 4.90 11.98 12.75
CA ARG A 54 3.52 11.51 13.01
C ARG A 54 2.78 11.22 11.71
N THR A 55 2.91 12.10 10.71
CA THR A 55 2.30 11.90 9.39
C THR A 55 2.88 10.66 8.70
N GLN A 56 4.20 10.47 8.74
CA GLN A 56 4.86 9.28 8.20
C GLN A 56 4.41 7.99 8.91
N ALA A 57 4.25 8.01 10.22
CA ALA A 57 3.73 6.87 10.97
C ALA A 57 2.30 6.50 10.54
N ASN A 58 1.41 7.48 10.35
CA ASN A 58 0.07 7.26 9.82
C ASN A 58 0.11 6.72 8.39
N GLN A 59 0.97 7.26 7.53
CA GLN A 59 1.14 6.79 6.15
C GLN A 59 1.65 5.34 6.09
N ALA A 60 2.53 4.94 6.99
CA ALA A 60 3.00 3.55 7.06
C ALA A 60 1.84 2.57 7.34
N VAL A 61 0.91 2.94 8.23
CA VAL A 61 -0.30 2.15 8.48
C VAL A 61 -1.19 2.09 7.24
N TRP A 62 -1.43 3.24 6.58
CA TRP A 62 -2.24 3.26 5.37
C TRP A 62 -1.59 2.50 4.21
N ALA A 63 -0.28 2.57 4.06
CA ALA A 63 0.47 1.78 3.07
C ALA A 63 0.28 0.28 3.31
N SER A 64 0.40 -0.19 4.54
CA SER A 64 0.13 -1.59 4.90
C SER A 64 -1.32 -2.00 4.58
N ASN A 65 -2.29 -1.13 4.85
CA ASN A 65 -3.70 -1.37 4.55
C ASN A 65 -3.95 -1.42 3.03
N VAL A 66 -3.31 -0.54 2.26
CA VAL A 66 -3.37 -0.52 0.79
C VAL A 66 -2.79 -1.81 0.21
N GLU A 67 -1.66 -2.30 0.73
CA GLU A 67 -1.08 -3.58 0.31
C GLU A 67 -2.04 -4.75 0.59
N ALA A 68 -2.64 -4.78 1.77
CA ALA A 68 -3.64 -5.80 2.11
C ALA A 68 -4.88 -5.72 1.20
N ALA A 69 -5.37 -4.50 0.93
CA ALA A 69 -6.50 -4.28 0.02
C ALA A 69 -6.18 -4.72 -1.41
N SER A 70 -4.98 -4.40 -1.90
CA SER A 70 -4.52 -4.80 -3.24
C SER A 70 -4.39 -6.32 -3.37
N ALA A 71 -3.85 -7.00 -2.37
CA ALA A 71 -3.74 -8.46 -2.37
C ALA A 71 -5.12 -9.13 -2.41
N LEU A 72 -6.09 -8.64 -1.62
CA LEU A 72 -7.46 -9.14 -1.67
C LEU A 72 -8.13 -8.85 -3.01
N ALA A 73 -7.96 -7.65 -3.56
CA ALA A 73 -8.52 -7.28 -4.85
C ALA A 73 -7.96 -8.17 -5.98
N ALA A 74 -6.68 -8.48 -5.97
CA ALA A 74 -6.07 -9.40 -6.95
C ALA A 74 -6.63 -10.82 -6.82
N GLN A 75 -6.87 -11.30 -5.61
CA GLN A 75 -7.47 -12.61 -5.38
C GLN A 75 -8.93 -12.65 -5.87
N VAL A 76 -9.71 -11.59 -5.64
CA VAL A 76 -11.07 -11.44 -6.18
C VAL A 76 -11.04 -11.46 -7.70
N ASP A 77 -10.17 -10.71 -8.36
CA ASP A 77 -10.06 -10.68 -9.82
C ASP A 77 -9.72 -12.07 -10.41
N THR A 78 -8.78 -12.78 -9.78
CA THR A 78 -8.44 -14.16 -10.17
C THR A 78 -9.65 -15.08 -10.08
N THR A 79 -10.41 -15.00 -8.98
CA THR A 79 -11.60 -15.83 -8.79
C THR A 79 -12.70 -15.47 -9.79
N LEU A 80 -12.98 -14.19 -10.00
CA LEU A 80 -13.96 -13.73 -11.00
C LEU A 80 -13.56 -14.13 -12.43
N THR A 81 -12.27 -14.17 -12.73
CA THR A 81 -11.76 -14.66 -14.01
C THR A 81 -12.06 -16.16 -14.16
N GLY A 82 -11.85 -16.96 -13.12
CA GLY A 82 -12.20 -18.36 -13.09
C GLY A 82 -13.71 -18.59 -13.31
N VAL A 83 -14.55 -17.79 -12.62
CA VAL A 83 -16.02 -17.84 -12.80
C VAL A 83 -16.40 -17.51 -14.25
N GLY A 84 -15.82 -16.46 -14.84
CA GLY A 84 -16.07 -16.11 -16.25
C GLY A 84 -15.72 -17.25 -17.20
N THR A 85 -14.54 -17.86 -17.02
CA THR A 85 -14.10 -19.02 -17.82
C THR A 85 -15.07 -20.22 -17.67
N ALA A 86 -15.56 -20.47 -16.46
CA ALA A 86 -16.53 -21.53 -16.19
C ALA A 86 -17.86 -21.29 -16.91
N ILE A 87 -18.35 -20.04 -16.91
CA ILE A 87 -19.59 -19.65 -17.64
C ILE A 87 -19.40 -19.77 -19.16
N ASP A 88 -18.26 -19.33 -19.69
CA ASP A 88 -17.94 -19.46 -21.11
C ASP A 88 -17.92 -20.93 -21.53
N ARG A 89 -17.34 -21.82 -20.71
CA ARG A 89 -17.36 -23.25 -20.93
C ARG A 89 -18.77 -23.83 -20.90
N ALA A 90 -19.60 -23.41 -19.94
CA ALA A 90 -20.99 -23.82 -19.88
C ALA A 90 -21.78 -23.38 -21.13
N ARG A 91 -21.53 -22.19 -21.65
CA ARG A 91 -22.11 -21.69 -22.89
C ARG A 91 -21.69 -22.52 -24.10
N GLU A 92 -20.41 -22.88 -24.23
CA GLU A 92 -19.91 -23.76 -25.29
C GLU A 92 -20.62 -25.13 -25.27
N LEU A 93 -20.75 -25.72 -24.07
CA LEU A 93 -21.42 -27.01 -23.88
C LEU A 93 -22.90 -26.94 -24.26
N MET A 94 -23.60 -25.88 -23.88
CA MET A 94 -25.00 -25.67 -24.25
C MET A 94 -25.18 -25.50 -25.76
N LEU A 95 -24.30 -24.76 -26.43
CA LEU A 95 -24.31 -24.61 -27.87
C LEU A 95 -24.06 -25.98 -28.57
N ALA A 96 -23.12 -26.77 -28.06
CA ALA A 96 -22.88 -28.14 -28.57
C ALA A 96 -24.08 -29.04 -28.35
N ALA A 97 -24.72 -28.99 -27.17
CA ALA A 97 -25.91 -29.77 -26.83
C ALA A 97 -27.14 -29.41 -27.68
N SER A 98 -27.20 -28.18 -28.17
CA SER A 98 -28.29 -27.70 -29.05
C SER A 98 -28.22 -28.29 -30.48
N SER A 99 -27.12 -28.98 -30.82
CA SER A 99 -27.00 -29.68 -32.10
C SER A 99 -28.01 -30.83 -32.20
N GLY A 100 -28.88 -30.81 -33.20
CA GLY A 100 -29.93 -31.79 -33.39
C GLY A 100 -29.46 -33.22 -33.71
N THR A 101 -28.16 -33.41 -33.90
CA THR A 101 -27.52 -34.67 -34.27
C THR A 101 -26.90 -35.43 -33.09
N LEU A 102 -26.89 -34.85 -31.89
CA LEU A 102 -26.29 -35.46 -30.70
C LEU A 102 -27.09 -36.68 -30.21
N ALA A 103 -26.36 -37.74 -29.85
CA ALA A 103 -26.96 -38.89 -29.18
C ALA A 103 -27.35 -38.57 -27.73
N ASP A 104 -28.31 -39.34 -27.17
CA ASP A 104 -28.74 -39.14 -25.78
C ASP A 104 -27.61 -39.36 -24.78
N SER A 105 -26.69 -40.30 -25.07
CA SER A 105 -25.49 -40.53 -24.27
C SER A 105 -24.55 -39.29 -24.18
N ASP A 106 -24.39 -38.60 -25.31
CA ASP A 106 -23.50 -37.44 -25.40
C ASP A 106 -24.12 -36.25 -24.68
N ARG A 107 -25.46 -36.08 -24.79
CA ARG A 107 -26.18 -35.09 -23.99
C ARG A 107 -26.07 -35.35 -22.49
N ALA A 108 -26.17 -36.61 -22.07
CA ALA A 108 -25.99 -36.98 -20.68
C ALA A 108 -24.59 -36.68 -20.17
N ALA A 109 -23.55 -36.90 -20.99
CA ALA A 109 -22.18 -36.54 -20.66
C ALA A 109 -22.02 -35.03 -20.50
N ILE A 110 -22.58 -34.22 -21.41
CA ILE A 110 -22.57 -32.74 -21.31
C ILE A 110 -23.31 -32.28 -20.04
N ALA A 111 -24.46 -32.91 -19.70
CA ALA A 111 -25.17 -32.56 -18.47
C ALA A 111 -24.36 -32.84 -17.21
N VAL A 112 -23.56 -33.90 -17.18
CA VAL A 112 -22.64 -34.17 -16.06
C VAL A 112 -21.53 -33.09 -15.99
N GLU A 113 -20.96 -32.69 -17.13
CA GLU A 113 -19.95 -31.63 -17.18
C GLU A 113 -20.51 -30.29 -16.69
N LEU A 114 -21.72 -29.92 -17.11
CA LEU A 114 -22.40 -28.70 -16.63
C LEU A 114 -22.65 -28.73 -15.11
N ARG A 115 -23.03 -29.89 -14.55
CA ARG A 115 -23.18 -30.00 -13.09
C ARG A 115 -21.82 -29.82 -12.37
N GLY A 116 -20.74 -30.36 -12.93
CA GLY A 116 -19.38 -30.10 -12.41
C GLY A 116 -19.04 -28.61 -12.42
N ILE A 117 -19.36 -27.90 -13.50
CA ILE A 117 -19.18 -26.44 -13.57
C ILE A 117 -20.03 -25.72 -12.51
N ALA A 118 -21.25 -26.16 -12.24
CA ALA A 118 -22.09 -25.57 -11.18
C ALA A 118 -21.47 -25.76 -9.78
N GLU A 119 -20.82 -26.91 -9.53
CA GLU A 119 -20.08 -27.20 -8.29
C GLU A 119 -18.82 -26.34 -8.19
N ASP A 120 -18.09 -26.15 -9.30
CA ASP A 120 -16.92 -25.25 -9.35
C ASP A 120 -17.32 -23.80 -9.02
N ILE A 121 -18.42 -23.29 -9.59
CA ILE A 121 -18.96 -21.96 -9.26
C ILE A 121 -19.33 -21.86 -7.78
N HIS A 122 -19.93 -22.89 -7.22
CA HIS A 122 -20.23 -22.93 -5.79
C HIS A 122 -18.94 -22.88 -4.94
N SER A 123 -17.89 -23.58 -5.36
CA SER A 123 -16.58 -23.58 -4.72
C SER A 123 -15.89 -22.20 -4.82
N PHE A 124 -16.00 -21.52 -5.95
CA PHE A 124 -15.51 -20.13 -6.09
C PHE A 124 -16.22 -19.19 -5.12
N ALA A 125 -17.52 -19.32 -4.93
CA ALA A 125 -18.29 -18.52 -3.96
C ALA A 125 -17.86 -18.76 -2.50
N ALA A 126 -17.28 -19.93 -2.20
CA ALA A 126 -16.79 -20.31 -0.88
C ALA A 126 -15.29 -20.03 -0.68
N THR A 127 -14.63 -19.41 -1.65
CA THR A 127 -13.19 -19.09 -1.56
C THR A 127 -12.88 -18.21 -0.35
N THR A 128 -11.78 -18.52 0.34
CA THR A 128 -11.29 -17.78 1.51
C THR A 128 -9.94 -17.13 1.23
N ASP A 129 -9.63 -16.08 1.98
CA ASP A 129 -8.31 -15.45 1.99
C ASP A 129 -7.28 -16.32 2.73
N SER A 130 -6.01 -15.88 2.75
CA SER A 130 -4.91 -16.58 3.43
C SER A 130 -5.09 -16.72 4.95
N ARG A 131 -6.06 -16.01 5.54
CA ARG A 131 -6.40 -16.04 6.96
C ARG A 131 -7.65 -16.86 7.25
N GLY A 132 -8.27 -17.43 6.20
CA GLY A 132 -9.49 -18.22 6.30
C GLY A 132 -10.80 -17.41 6.33
N TYR A 133 -10.75 -16.09 6.10
CA TYR A 133 -11.97 -15.29 5.98
C TYR A 133 -12.56 -15.40 4.57
N PRO A 134 -13.90 -15.40 4.45
CA PRO A 134 -14.56 -15.46 3.13
C PRO A 134 -14.11 -14.29 2.24
N LEU A 135 -13.67 -14.60 1.03
CA LEU A 135 -13.32 -13.60 0.02
C LEU A 135 -14.60 -12.89 -0.49
N PHE A 136 -15.72 -13.59 -0.49
CA PHE A 136 -17.04 -13.08 -0.83
C PHE A 136 -17.95 -13.20 0.40
N PRO A 137 -17.97 -12.22 1.30
CA PRO A 137 -18.81 -12.26 2.48
C PRO A 137 -20.31 -12.26 2.10
N ALA A 138 -21.13 -12.93 2.92
CA ALA A 138 -22.58 -12.95 2.72
C ALA A 138 -23.25 -11.57 2.97
N GLY A 139 -22.60 -10.72 3.78
CA GLY A 139 -22.99 -9.35 4.06
C GLY A 139 -22.33 -8.34 3.12
N GLU A 140 -22.07 -7.15 3.67
CA GLU A 140 -21.36 -6.09 2.95
C GLU A 140 -19.91 -6.47 2.63
N ALA A 141 -19.39 -5.90 1.54
CA ALA A 141 -17.99 -6.05 1.17
C ALA A 141 -17.05 -5.52 2.27
N LEU A 142 -15.90 -6.16 2.43
CA LEU A 142 -14.90 -5.73 3.41
C LEU A 142 -14.31 -4.37 3.03
N GLU A 143 -14.60 -3.36 3.85
CA GLU A 143 -14.04 -2.03 3.70
C GLU A 143 -12.76 -1.85 4.51
N ILE A 144 -11.67 -1.49 3.84
CA ILE A 144 -10.35 -1.24 4.44
C ILE A 144 -10.08 0.27 4.45
N PRO A 145 -9.72 0.87 5.60
CA PRO A 145 -9.32 2.27 5.68
C PRO A 145 -7.92 2.45 5.08
N ILE A 146 -7.81 3.26 4.02
CA ILE A 146 -6.59 3.46 3.24
C ILE A 146 -6.05 4.89 3.26
N ALA A 147 -6.80 5.82 3.88
CA ALA A 147 -6.38 7.17 4.21
C ALA A 147 -7.31 7.74 5.31
N LYS A 148 -6.98 8.94 5.80
CA LYS A 148 -7.86 9.65 6.74
C LYS A 148 -9.24 9.86 6.10
N SER A 149 -10.26 9.18 6.57
CA SER A 149 -11.64 9.24 6.07
C SER A 149 -11.88 8.62 4.68
N VAL A 150 -10.95 7.83 4.15
CA VAL A 150 -11.13 7.10 2.89
C VAL A 150 -11.09 5.60 3.17
N ARG A 151 -12.19 4.92 2.82
CA ARG A 151 -12.30 3.47 2.84
C ARG A 151 -12.48 2.96 1.42
N VAL A 152 -12.07 1.74 1.16
CA VAL A 152 -12.29 1.05 -0.10
C VAL A 152 -12.76 -0.36 0.16
N ALA A 153 -13.76 -0.80 -0.60
CA ALA A 153 -14.19 -2.18 -0.61
C ALA A 153 -13.17 -3.01 -1.40
N ALA A 154 -12.36 -3.78 -0.69
CA ALA A 154 -11.34 -4.66 -1.29
C ALA A 154 -11.91 -5.97 -1.82
N THR A 155 -13.12 -6.36 -1.37
CA THR A 155 -13.83 -7.58 -1.76
C THR A 155 -15.17 -7.24 -2.39
N CYS A 156 -15.91 -8.26 -2.85
CA CYS A 156 -17.28 -8.13 -3.34
C CYS A 156 -18.21 -8.95 -2.46
N SER A 157 -19.46 -8.49 -2.27
CA SER A 157 -20.47 -9.28 -1.58
C SER A 157 -20.83 -10.53 -2.40
N ARG A 158 -20.99 -11.66 -1.73
CA ARG A 158 -21.41 -12.92 -2.34
C ARG A 158 -22.77 -12.79 -3.06
N SER A 159 -23.71 -12.10 -2.43
CA SER A 159 -25.04 -11.89 -2.99
C SER A 159 -24.99 -11.16 -4.32
N VAL A 160 -24.11 -10.15 -4.43
CA VAL A 160 -23.94 -9.36 -5.66
C VAL A 160 -23.29 -10.17 -6.77
N VAL A 161 -22.34 -11.04 -6.45
CA VAL A 161 -21.57 -11.78 -7.47
C VAL A 161 -22.26 -13.06 -7.88
N PHE A 162 -22.72 -13.88 -6.91
CA PHE A 162 -23.10 -15.26 -7.13
C PHE A 162 -24.59 -15.55 -6.95
N ASP A 163 -25.27 -14.87 -6.03
CA ASP A 163 -26.59 -15.32 -5.57
C ASP A 163 -27.75 -14.60 -6.26
N THR A 164 -27.51 -13.46 -6.93
CA THR A 164 -28.61 -12.62 -7.48
C THR A 164 -28.30 -12.14 -8.90
N VAL A 165 -28.36 -13.04 -9.85
CA VAL A 165 -28.33 -12.71 -11.28
C VAL A 165 -29.76 -12.50 -11.75
N GLN A 166 -30.04 -11.38 -12.40
CA GLN A 166 -31.36 -11.12 -12.98
C GLN A 166 -31.49 -11.90 -14.30
N THR A 167 -32.46 -12.82 -14.36
CA THR A 167 -32.79 -13.54 -15.56
C THR A 167 -34.25 -13.27 -15.96
N ALA A 168 -34.63 -13.65 -17.16
CA ALA A 168 -36.01 -13.51 -17.64
C ALA A 168 -37.04 -14.21 -16.72
N ASP A 169 -36.63 -15.28 -16.02
CA ASP A 169 -37.45 -16.04 -15.09
C ASP A 169 -37.36 -15.53 -13.64
N GLY A 170 -36.63 -14.42 -13.42
CA GLY A 170 -36.41 -13.81 -12.11
C GLY A 170 -34.96 -14.00 -11.60
N PRO A 171 -34.69 -13.60 -10.36
CA PRO A 171 -33.35 -13.68 -9.79
C PRO A 171 -32.94 -15.12 -9.51
N MET A 172 -31.80 -15.55 -10.02
CA MET A 172 -31.22 -16.89 -9.83
C MET A 172 -29.74 -16.74 -9.39
N SER A 173 -29.22 -17.78 -8.70
CA SER A 173 -27.79 -17.87 -8.49
C SER A 173 -27.06 -18.41 -9.73
N LEU A 174 -25.76 -18.04 -9.87
CA LEU A 174 -24.95 -18.54 -10.98
C LEU A 174 -24.93 -20.08 -11.05
N SER A 175 -24.80 -20.76 -9.91
CA SER A 175 -24.80 -22.21 -9.86
C SER A 175 -26.17 -22.81 -10.24
N GLN A 176 -27.29 -22.15 -9.85
CA GLN A 176 -28.63 -22.55 -10.25
C GLN A 176 -28.84 -22.40 -11.76
N ILE A 177 -28.36 -21.33 -12.39
CA ILE A 177 -28.43 -21.12 -13.84
C ILE A 177 -27.77 -22.29 -14.59
N ILE A 178 -26.55 -22.67 -14.17
CA ILE A 178 -25.80 -23.76 -14.81
C ILE A 178 -26.45 -25.12 -14.52
N SER A 179 -26.95 -25.34 -13.31
CA SER A 179 -27.70 -26.58 -12.98
C SER A 179 -28.99 -26.70 -13.80
N ALA A 180 -29.75 -25.62 -13.95
CA ALA A 180 -30.94 -25.58 -14.78
C ALA A 180 -30.64 -25.87 -16.28
N ALA A 181 -29.47 -25.41 -16.76
CA ALA A 181 -29.00 -25.74 -18.11
C ALA A 181 -28.70 -27.23 -18.27
N ALA A 182 -28.07 -27.86 -17.26
CA ALA A 182 -27.85 -29.31 -17.26
C ALA A 182 -29.17 -30.11 -17.29
N ASP A 183 -30.15 -29.64 -16.53
CA ASP A 183 -31.47 -30.28 -16.47
C ASP A 183 -32.28 -30.08 -17.78
N ALA A 184 -32.17 -28.90 -18.40
CA ALA A 184 -32.81 -28.58 -19.67
C ALA A 184 -32.38 -29.53 -20.79
N ILE A 185 -31.07 -29.82 -20.93
CA ILE A 185 -30.59 -30.74 -21.98
C ILE A 185 -30.85 -32.21 -21.67
N ALA A 186 -31.12 -32.55 -20.41
CA ALA A 186 -31.48 -33.93 -20.00
C ALA A 186 -32.94 -34.27 -20.20
N LEU A 187 -33.82 -33.33 -20.59
CA LEU A 187 -35.23 -33.59 -20.85
C LEU A 187 -35.42 -34.61 -21.97
N PRO A 188 -36.27 -35.62 -21.79
CA PRO A 188 -36.47 -36.68 -22.78
C PRO A 188 -37.25 -36.18 -23.99
N GLU A 189 -38.22 -35.29 -23.79
CA GLU A 189 -39.09 -34.78 -24.83
C GLU A 189 -38.39 -33.67 -25.63
N ARG A 190 -38.39 -33.82 -26.97
CA ARG A 190 -37.57 -32.96 -27.85
C ARG A 190 -38.04 -31.51 -27.87
N VAL A 191 -39.34 -31.25 -27.90
CA VAL A 191 -39.85 -29.87 -27.97
C VAL A 191 -39.54 -29.13 -26.65
N ALA A 192 -39.93 -29.74 -25.52
CA ALA A 192 -39.67 -29.20 -24.20
C ALA A 192 -38.17 -28.97 -23.96
N ARG A 193 -37.32 -29.91 -24.40
CA ARG A 193 -35.85 -29.77 -24.32
C ARG A 193 -35.36 -28.57 -25.13
N THR A 194 -35.87 -28.37 -26.35
CA THR A 194 -35.45 -27.25 -27.21
C THR A 194 -35.83 -25.90 -26.57
N GLU A 195 -37.06 -25.79 -26.08
CA GLU A 195 -37.51 -24.57 -25.36
C GLU A 195 -36.69 -24.31 -24.11
N ALA A 196 -36.56 -25.31 -23.25
CA ALA A 196 -35.79 -25.21 -22.02
C ALA A 196 -34.30 -24.88 -22.28
N SER A 197 -33.70 -25.48 -23.30
CA SER A 197 -32.29 -25.19 -23.67
C SER A 197 -32.13 -23.78 -24.20
N THR A 198 -33.11 -23.23 -24.92
CA THR A 198 -33.08 -21.86 -25.40
C THR A 198 -33.14 -20.85 -24.21
N THR A 199 -34.04 -21.09 -23.27
CA THR A 199 -34.17 -20.30 -22.05
C THR A 199 -32.90 -20.37 -21.20
N ALA A 200 -32.35 -21.59 -21.01
CA ALA A 200 -31.11 -21.78 -20.24
C ALA A 200 -29.91 -21.12 -20.90
N LEU A 201 -29.79 -21.16 -22.23
CA LEU A 201 -28.73 -20.46 -22.94
C LEU A 201 -28.80 -18.92 -22.74
N ALA A 202 -30.02 -18.37 -22.82
CA ALA A 202 -30.22 -16.95 -22.54
C ALA A 202 -29.81 -16.58 -21.11
N ALA A 203 -30.18 -17.41 -20.11
CA ALA A 203 -29.78 -17.19 -18.72
C ALA A 203 -28.27 -17.29 -18.52
N ILE A 204 -27.58 -18.18 -19.23
CA ILE A 204 -26.09 -18.26 -19.21
C ILE A 204 -25.46 -16.98 -19.82
N GLU A 205 -26.04 -16.44 -20.89
CA GLU A 205 -25.59 -15.21 -21.50
C GLU A 205 -25.77 -14.01 -20.54
N GLU A 206 -26.90 -13.93 -19.86
CA GLU A 206 -27.16 -12.93 -18.80
C GLU A 206 -26.18 -13.10 -17.63
N ALA A 207 -25.88 -14.34 -17.22
CA ALA A 207 -24.84 -14.63 -16.21
C ALA A 207 -23.46 -14.16 -16.64
N GLY A 208 -23.07 -14.37 -17.90
CA GLY A 208 -21.81 -13.90 -18.44
C GLY A 208 -21.68 -12.36 -18.44
N GLN A 209 -22.76 -11.68 -18.87
CA GLN A 209 -22.83 -10.22 -18.82
C GLN A 209 -22.76 -9.68 -17.39
N HIS A 210 -23.47 -10.32 -16.46
CA HIS A 210 -23.43 -9.98 -15.04
C HIS A 210 -22.03 -10.08 -14.46
N VAL A 211 -21.33 -11.21 -14.64
CA VAL A 211 -19.96 -11.40 -14.15
C VAL A 211 -18.99 -10.40 -14.80
N SER A 212 -19.15 -10.11 -16.07
CA SER A 212 -18.36 -9.10 -16.77
C SER A 212 -18.56 -7.70 -16.17
N SER A 213 -19.80 -7.32 -15.85
CA SER A 213 -20.12 -6.05 -15.18
C SER A 213 -19.49 -5.97 -13.79
N VAL A 214 -19.63 -7.01 -12.98
CA VAL A 214 -19.01 -7.09 -11.64
C VAL A 214 -17.49 -6.98 -11.71
N ARG A 215 -16.86 -7.65 -12.68
CA ARG A 215 -15.41 -7.52 -12.92
C ARG A 215 -15.01 -6.11 -13.32
N GLY A 216 -15.80 -5.46 -14.17
CA GLY A 216 -15.56 -4.07 -14.54
C GLY A 216 -15.59 -3.13 -13.32
N GLU A 217 -16.61 -3.25 -12.48
CA GLU A 217 -16.72 -2.47 -11.24
C GLU A 217 -15.58 -2.77 -10.26
N HIS A 218 -15.21 -4.06 -10.16
CA HIS A 218 -14.07 -4.46 -9.33
C HIS A 218 -12.76 -3.89 -9.84
N GLY A 219 -12.55 -3.90 -11.16
CA GLY A 219 -11.37 -3.29 -11.80
C GLY A 219 -11.23 -1.79 -11.52
N VAL A 220 -12.34 -1.05 -11.52
CA VAL A 220 -12.34 0.38 -11.13
C VAL A 220 -11.91 0.56 -9.68
N ARG A 221 -12.37 -0.32 -8.78
CA ARG A 221 -11.96 -0.28 -7.36
C ARG A 221 -10.48 -0.63 -7.18
N ALA A 222 -9.98 -1.64 -7.90
CA ALA A 222 -8.57 -2.03 -7.90
C ALA A 222 -7.68 -0.88 -8.40
N ALA A 223 -8.03 -0.25 -9.51
CA ALA A 223 -7.31 0.92 -10.03
C ALA A 223 -7.29 2.10 -9.05
N ARG A 224 -8.38 2.30 -8.29
CA ARG A 224 -8.41 3.31 -7.22
C ARG A 224 -7.45 2.99 -6.08
N ILE A 225 -7.32 1.71 -5.69
CA ILE A 225 -6.35 1.25 -4.68
C ILE A 225 -4.93 1.55 -5.16
N ASP A 226 -4.61 1.23 -6.41
CA ASP A 226 -3.29 1.48 -7.00
C ASP A 226 -2.96 2.97 -7.07
N GLY A 227 -3.89 3.81 -7.50
CA GLY A 227 -3.71 5.26 -7.51
C GLY A 227 -3.52 5.87 -6.10
N ILE A 228 -4.05 5.24 -5.05
CA ILE A 228 -3.80 5.66 -3.67
C ILE A 228 -2.41 5.21 -3.21
N ARG A 229 -1.99 3.99 -3.58
CA ARG A 229 -0.63 3.50 -3.33
C ARG A 229 0.41 4.45 -3.89
N GLU A 230 0.28 4.85 -5.15
CA GLU A 230 1.20 5.79 -5.81
C GLU A 230 1.25 7.14 -5.08
N ARG A 231 0.10 7.68 -4.67
CA ARG A 231 0.05 8.94 -3.91
C ARG A 231 0.71 8.83 -2.54
N LEU A 232 0.55 7.70 -1.84
CA LEU A 232 1.21 7.48 -0.55
C LEU A 232 2.72 7.42 -0.70
N VAL A 233 3.23 6.75 -1.74
CA VAL A 233 4.66 6.69 -2.06
C VAL A 233 5.20 8.09 -2.37
N ALA A 234 4.54 8.84 -3.26
CA ALA A 234 4.95 10.18 -3.63
C ALA A 234 4.96 11.15 -2.44
N THR A 235 3.90 11.11 -1.62
CA THR A 235 3.83 11.96 -0.41
C THR A 235 4.86 11.54 0.64
N GLY A 236 5.12 10.24 0.77
CA GLY A 236 6.16 9.71 1.67
C GLY A 236 7.54 10.22 1.29
N LEU A 237 7.88 10.25 0.00
CA LEU A 237 9.14 10.79 -0.49
C LEU A 237 9.29 12.29 -0.21
N LEU A 238 8.24 13.08 -0.46
CA LEU A 238 8.26 14.52 -0.16
C LEU A 238 8.46 14.80 1.33
N LEU A 239 7.80 14.03 2.21
CA LEU A 239 7.98 14.17 3.65
C LEU A 239 9.37 13.75 4.11
N GLU A 240 9.97 12.75 3.48
CA GLU A 240 11.35 12.32 3.76
C GLU A 240 12.35 13.41 3.34
N GLU A 241 12.15 14.01 2.16
CA GLU A 241 12.96 15.11 1.66
C GLU A 241 12.85 16.36 2.58
N GLU A 242 11.62 16.75 2.96
CA GLU A 242 11.39 17.86 3.90
C GLU A 242 12.06 17.58 5.25
N ARG A 243 11.93 16.37 5.78
CA ARG A 243 12.57 15.97 7.03
C ARG A 243 14.09 16.00 6.90
N GLY A 244 14.63 15.47 5.80
CA GLY A 244 16.06 15.50 5.50
C GLY A 244 16.62 16.92 5.42
N ALA A 245 15.91 17.85 4.80
CA ALA A 245 16.28 19.25 4.72
C ALA A 245 16.26 19.95 6.09
N LEU A 246 15.34 19.58 6.98
CA LEU A 246 15.25 20.15 8.34
C LEU A 246 16.29 19.56 9.30
N GLU A 247 16.46 18.24 9.30
CA GLU A 247 17.36 17.50 10.20
C GLU A 247 18.80 17.49 9.71
N GLY A 248 19.02 17.47 8.40
CA GLY A 248 20.31 17.23 7.78
C GLY A 248 21.33 18.36 8.00
N THR A 249 22.60 17.98 7.98
CA THR A 249 23.72 18.93 7.96
C THR A 249 24.36 18.97 6.57
N ASP A 250 24.76 20.16 6.13
CA ASP A 250 25.64 20.30 4.96
C ASP A 250 27.05 19.87 5.38
N LEU A 251 27.42 18.64 5.02
CA LEU A 251 28.71 18.06 5.37
C LEU A 251 29.89 18.90 4.82
N GLY A 252 29.76 19.43 3.59
CA GLY A 252 30.81 20.21 2.97
C GLY A 252 31.09 21.52 3.72
N ALA A 253 30.05 22.29 3.98
CA ALA A 253 30.11 23.54 4.72
C ALA A 253 30.53 23.29 6.16
N THR A 254 30.06 22.24 6.82
CA THR A 254 30.40 21.92 8.21
C THR A 254 31.84 21.48 8.35
N VAL A 255 32.39 20.67 7.47
CA VAL A 255 33.81 20.28 7.44
C VAL A 255 34.72 21.52 7.24
N ALA A 256 34.36 22.41 6.30
CA ALA A 256 35.09 23.65 6.09
C ALA A 256 35.09 24.51 7.34
N THR A 257 33.96 24.62 8.05
CA THR A 257 33.80 25.37 9.30
C THR A 257 34.65 24.77 10.43
N VAL A 258 34.63 23.43 10.58
CA VAL A 258 35.48 22.74 11.58
C VAL A 258 36.96 23.02 11.34
N ASN A 259 37.41 22.88 10.09
CA ASN A 259 38.80 23.14 9.74
C ASN A 259 39.21 24.60 10.02
N ALA A 260 38.36 25.56 9.70
CA ALA A 260 38.59 26.97 10.00
C ALA A 260 38.68 27.24 11.51
N LYS A 261 37.73 26.72 12.30
CA LYS A 261 37.70 26.85 13.77
C LYS A 261 38.90 26.13 14.43
N MET A 262 39.32 24.97 13.94
CA MET A 262 40.53 24.29 14.44
C MET A 262 41.80 25.14 14.23
N ARG A 263 41.99 25.74 13.06
CA ARG A 263 43.10 26.64 12.77
C ARG A 263 43.08 27.86 13.70
N THR A 264 41.88 28.43 13.91
CA THR A 264 41.70 29.56 14.82
C THR A 264 42.05 29.20 16.25
N LEU A 265 41.64 28.03 16.74
CA LEU A 265 41.95 27.52 18.07
C LEU A 265 43.45 27.30 18.24
N GLN A 266 44.12 26.69 17.27
CA GLN A 266 45.56 26.47 17.28
C GLN A 266 46.35 27.83 17.32
N ALA A 267 45.94 28.81 16.51
CA ALA A 267 46.52 30.14 16.49
C ALA A 267 46.32 30.86 17.82
N ALA A 268 45.12 30.79 18.41
CA ALA A 268 44.82 31.39 19.73
C ALA A 268 45.67 30.74 20.83
N GLN A 269 45.80 29.42 20.84
CA GLN A 269 46.65 28.71 21.82
C GLN A 269 48.13 29.07 21.67
N ALA A 270 48.63 29.16 20.44
CA ALA A 270 50.02 29.57 20.18
C ALA A 270 50.29 31.01 20.64
N THR A 271 49.37 31.93 20.36
CA THR A 271 49.47 33.33 20.80
C THR A 271 49.40 33.45 22.31
N PHE A 272 48.48 32.72 22.94
CA PHE A 272 48.33 32.66 24.40
C PHE A 272 49.61 32.16 25.09
N ALA A 273 50.19 31.06 24.58
CA ALA A 273 51.45 30.54 25.12
C ALA A 273 52.62 31.52 24.99
N ARG A 274 52.69 32.28 23.87
CA ARG A 274 53.75 33.30 23.64
C ARG A 274 53.57 34.46 24.58
N VAL A 275 52.39 35.02 24.77
CA VAL A 275 52.12 36.16 25.67
C VAL A 275 52.37 35.77 27.12
N ASN A 276 52.01 34.58 27.55
CA ASN A 276 52.20 34.12 28.92
C ASN A 276 53.69 33.85 29.25
N ARG A 277 54.50 33.45 28.28
CA ARG A 277 55.97 33.30 28.46
C ARG A 277 56.64 34.64 28.61
N SER A 278 56.28 35.68 27.83
CA SER A 278 56.89 37.01 27.92
C SER A 278 56.54 37.68 29.24
N THR A 279 55.32 37.53 29.78
CA THR A 279 54.97 38.12 31.10
C THR A 279 55.65 37.43 32.28
N LEU A 280 56.01 36.15 32.21
CA LEU A 280 56.81 35.49 33.25
C LEU A 280 58.27 35.90 33.24
N PHE A 281 58.85 36.16 32.08
CA PHE A 281 60.26 36.68 31.99
C PHE A 281 60.37 38.13 32.41
N ASP A 282 59.36 38.98 32.14
CA ASP A 282 59.34 40.40 32.64
C ASP A 282 59.10 40.53 34.15
N LEU A 283 58.69 39.48 34.83
CA LEU A 283 58.49 39.44 36.28
C LEU A 283 59.69 38.88 37.03
N LEU A 284 60.66 38.30 36.37
CA LEU A 284 61.88 37.69 36.94
C LEU A 284 63.16 38.44 36.59
N GLY A 285 63.15 39.50 35.77
CA GLY A 285 64.20 40.44 35.45
C GLY A 285 63.93 41.81 36.04
#